data_8b5ab7ae34ee0b1234379419eb2af37c
#
_entry.id   8b5ab7ae34ee0b1234379419eb2af37c
#
_cell.length_a   1.000
_cell.length_b   1.000
_cell.length_c   1.000
_cell.angle_alpha   90.00
_cell.angle_beta   90.00
_cell.angle_gamma   90.00
#
_symmetry.space_group_name_H-M   'P 1'
#
loop_
_entity.id
_entity.type
_entity.pdbx_description
1 polymer ?
#
loop_
_entity_poly.entity_id
_entity_poly.type
_entity_poly.pdbx_seq_one_letter_code
_entity_poly.pdbx_strand_id
1 'polypeptide(L)'
;LLEHVNLLCEEKRTDGDRFMLSMLRTDQLKGLINFEKALDRNIGLVLVSFLNEAVDVAYAFRLVHAMAYMNQKGRRYITLKELQQGKIEAINLPRIEINGERGYDLKGVRDCTYTKAIT
;
A
#
# COMPACT_ATOMS: atom_id res chain seq x y z
N LEU A 1 -2.89 23.99 10.60
CA LEU A 1 -3.81 23.88 9.55
C LEU A 1 -3.20 23.19 8.35
N LEU A 2 -3.55 21.98 8.19
CA LEU A 2 -3.05 21.22 7.11
C LEU A 2 -4.06 21.08 6.03
N GLU A 3 -3.59 21.16 4.90
CA GLU A 3 -4.39 21.32 3.77
C GLU A 3 -4.47 20.06 2.97
N HIS A 4 -3.35 19.45 2.66
CA HIS A 4 -3.38 18.24 1.84
C HIS A 4 -2.07 17.47 1.95
N VAL A 5 -2.10 16.24 1.52
CA VAL A 5 -0.92 15.42 1.30
C VAL A 5 -0.83 15.09 -0.19
N ASN A 6 0.38 14.81 -0.63
CA ASN A 6 0.62 14.36 -1.99
C ASN A 6 0.87 12.85 -1.96
N LEU A 7 0.16 12.12 -2.82
CA LEU A 7 0.27 10.68 -2.87
C LEU A 7 0.85 10.25 -4.21
N LEU A 8 1.82 9.36 -4.18
CA LEU A 8 2.24 8.62 -5.35
C LEU A 8 1.96 7.16 -5.07
N CYS A 9 1.13 6.55 -5.90
CA CYS A 9 0.64 5.19 -5.68
C CYS A 9 1.11 4.27 -6.79
N GLU A 10 1.53 3.08 -6.41
CA GLU A 10 1.81 2.01 -7.35
C GLU A 10 0.90 0.84 -7.05
N GLU A 11 0.16 0.38 -8.04
CA GLU A 11 -0.79 -0.72 -7.88
C GLU A 11 -0.19 -2.03 -8.36
N LYS A 12 -0.35 -3.08 -7.55
CA LYS A 12 0.08 -4.43 -7.91
C LYS A 12 -1.01 -5.43 -7.60
N ARG A 13 -1.06 -6.49 -8.37
CA ARG A 13 -2.00 -7.60 -8.18
C ARG A 13 -1.21 -8.90 -8.10
N THR A 14 -1.66 -9.78 -7.22
CA THR A 14 -1.09 -11.12 -7.12
C THR A 14 -2.20 -12.13 -6.89
N ASP A 15 -2.01 -13.33 -7.39
CA ASP A 15 -2.88 -14.47 -7.10
C ASP A 15 -2.32 -15.31 -5.96
N GLY A 16 -1.15 -14.96 -5.44
CA GLY A 16 -0.53 -15.61 -4.30
C GLY A 16 -0.93 -15.00 -2.98
N ASP A 17 -0.15 -15.29 -1.96
CA ASP A 17 -0.43 -14.88 -0.59
C ASP A 17 0.57 -13.87 -0.04
N ARG A 18 1.39 -13.27 -0.88
CA ARG A 18 2.41 -12.32 -0.42
C ARG A 18 2.67 -11.23 -1.45
N PHE A 19 3.03 -10.07 -0.92
CA PHE A 19 3.60 -8.99 -1.70
C PHE A 19 5.12 -9.10 -1.63
N MET A 20 5.77 -9.22 -2.78
CA MET A 20 7.23 -9.26 -2.86
C MET A 20 7.74 -7.91 -3.35
N LEU A 21 8.82 -7.42 -2.74
CA LEU A 21 9.41 -6.15 -3.14
C LEU A 21 9.81 -6.16 -4.62
N SER A 22 10.19 -7.32 -5.14
CA SER A 22 10.57 -7.49 -6.54
C SER A 22 9.40 -7.30 -7.51
N MET A 23 8.16 -7.22 -7.02
CA MET A 23 7.02 -6.87 -7.86
C MET A 23 7.08 -5.41 -8.34
N LEU A 24 7.83 -4.57 -7.62
CA LEU A 24 8.10 -3.22 -8.07
C LEU A 24 9.34 -3.22 -8.95
N ARG A 25 9.22 -2.61 -10.14
CA ARG A 25 10.41 -2.41 -10.97
C ARG A 25 11.35 -1.43 -10.28
N THR A 26 12.62 -1.47 -10.63
CA THR A 26 13.63 -0.61 -10.01
C THR A 26 13.25 0.87 -10.12
N ASP A 27 12.73 1.29 -11.27
CA ASP A 27 12.30 2.68 -11.46
C ASP A 27 11.10 3.04 -10.61
N GLN A 28 10.15 2.11 -10.41
CA GLN A 28 9.00 2.32 -9.54
C GLN A 28 9.42 2.43 -8.08
N LEU A 29 10.30 1.54 -7.64
CA LEU A 29 10.82 1.55 -6.28
C LEU A 29 11.55 2.86 -5.98
N LYS A 30 12.47 3.26 -6.84
CA LYS A 30 13.22 4.51 -6.70
C LYS A 30 12.30 5.72 -6.76
N GLY A 31 11.32 5.69 -7.64
CA GLY A 31 10.36 6.76 -7.79
C GLY A 31 9.56 7.01 -6.51
N LEU A 32 9.06 5.94 -5.89
CA LEU A 32 8.32 6.06 -4.64
C LEU A 32 9.20 6.58 -3.50
N ILE A 33 10.41 6.06 -3.37
CA ILE A 33 11.34 6.47 -2.33
C ILE A 33 11.72 7.94 -2.50
N ASN A 34 12.08 8.33 -3.72
CA ASN A 34 12.49 9.71 -4.00
C ASN A 34 11.33 10.68 -3.79
N PHE A 35 10.12 10.27 -4.19
CA PHE A 35 8.94 11.09 -3.99
C PHE A 35 8.71 11.37 -2.51
N GLU A 36 8.78 10.33 -1.68
CA GLU A 36 8.52 10.49 -0.26
C GLU A 36 9.58 11.37 0.42
N LYS A 37 10.83 11.32 -0.05
CA LYS A 37 11.90 12.16 0.50
C LYS A 37 11.85 13.61 0.06
N ALA A 38 11.16 13.90 -1.04
CA ALA A 38 11.22 15.23 -1.64
C ALA A 38 10.50 16.29 -0.82
N LEU A 39 9.37 15.96 -0.21
CA LEU A 39 8.61 16.88 0.62
C LEU A 39 8.01 16.14 1.81
N ASP A 40 7.85 16.83 2.94
CA ASP A 40 7.28 16.22 4.15
C ASP A 40 5.86 15.70 3.98
N ARG A 41 5.09 16.29 3.07
CA ARG A 41 3.71 15.87 2.81
C ARG A 41 3.58 14.81 1.73
N ASN A 42 4.70 14.34 1.22
CA ASN A 42 4.69 13.31 0.18
C ASN A 42 4.68 11.93 0.80
N ILE A 43 3.77 11.10 0.33
CA ILE A 43 3.62 9.72 0.80
C ILE A 43 3.63 8.80 -0.39
N GLY A 44 4.57 7.84 -0.38
CA GLY A 44 4.63 6.79 -1.39
C GLY A 44 3.86 5.55 -0.93
N LEU A 45 2.81 5.19 -1.65
CA LEU A 45 1.94 4.08 -1.31
C LEU A 45 2.04 2.94 -2.29
N VAL A 46 1.93 1.74 -1.77
CA VAL A 46 1.70 0.54 -2.57
C VAL A 46 0.28 0.06 -2.28
N LEU A 47 -0.48 -0.16 -3.35
CA LEU A 47 -1.80 -0.77 -3.26
C LEU A 47 -1.67 -2.16 -3.86
N VAL A 48 -1.89 -3.19 -3.05
CA VAL A 48 -1.77 -4.55 -3.53
C VAL A 48 -3.10 -5.28 -3.39
N SER A 49 -3.53 -5.90 -4.49
CA SER A 49 -4.73 -6.70 -4.49
C SER A 49 -4.35 -8.17 -4.54
N PHE A 50 -4.96 -8.95 -3.65
CA PHE A 50 -4.81 -10.40 -3.58
C PHE A 50 -6.09 -11.02 -4.12
N LEU A 51 -6.01 -11.58 -5.30
CA LEU A 51 -7.17 -12.12 -5.98
C LEU A 51 -6.90 -13.53 -6.49
N ASN A 52 -7.59 -14.49 -5.91
CA ASN A 52 -7.56 -15.88 -6.34
C ASN A 52 -8.92 -16.54 -6.02
N GLU A 53 -9.03 -17.85 -6.13
CA GLU A 53 -10.30 -18.54 -5.88
C GLU A 53 -10.77 -18.39 -4.43
N ALA A 54 -9.86 -18.17 -3.49
CA ALA A 54 -10.18 -18.12 -2.07
C ALA A 54 -10.36 -16.70 -1.53
N VAL A 55 -9.68 -15.69 -2.11
CA VAL A 55 -9.66 -14.35 -1.58
C VAL A 55 -9.79 -13.29 -2.67
N ASP A 56 -10.37 -12.17 -2.29
CA ASP A 56 -10.44 -10.97 -3.11
C ASP A 56 -10.37 -9.78 -2.15
N VAL A 57 -9.15 -9.38 -1.79
CA VAL A 57 -8.92 -8.31 -0.83
C VAL A 57 -7.78 -7.42 -1.32
N ALA A 58 -7.78 -6.19 -0.86
CA ALA A 58 -6.72 -5.24 -1.20
C ALA A 58 -6.30 -4.45 0.02
N TYR A 59 -5.01 -4.12 0.04
CA TYR A 59 -4.42 -3.32 1.11
C TYR A 59 -3.57 -2.22 0.52
N ALA A 60 -3.56 -1.08 1.22
CA ALA A 60 -2.66 0.02 0.91
C ALA A 60 -1.72 0.24 2.09
N PHE A 61 -0.45 0.44 1.81
CA PHE A 61 0.54 0.71 2.85
C PHE A 61 1.66 1.58 2.30
N ARG A 62 2.35 2.27 3.20
CA ARG A 62 3.51 3.06 2.80
C ARG A 62 4.68 2.13 2.50
N LEU A 63 5.33 2.38 1.37
CA LEU A 63 6.47 1.56 0.97
C LEU A 63 7.58 1.56 2.01
N VAL A 64 7.88 2.73 2.59
CA VAL A 64 8.97 2.83 3.58
C VAL A 64 8.68 2.00 4.83
N HIS A 65 7.42 1.91 5.25
CA HIS A 65 7.03 1.06 6.39
C HIS A 65 7.19 -0.42 6.04
N ALA A 66 6.78 -0.80 4.83
CA ALA A 66 6.90 -2.17 4.36
C ALA A 66 8.37 -2.59 4.28
N MET A 67 9.22 -1.72 3.74
CA MET A 67 10.65 -2.01 3.63
C MET A 67 11.31 -2.15 4.99
N ALA A 68 10.96 -1.29 5.95
CA ALA A 68 11.47 -1.37 7.31
C ALA A 68 11.10 -2.70 7.97
N TYR A 69 9.84 -3.13 7.80
CA TYR A 69 9.38 -4.41 8.33
C TYR A 69 10.10 -5.59 7.68
N MET A 70 10.22 -5.56 6.35
CA MET A 70 10.95 -6.60 5.63
C MET A 70 12.39 -6.70 6.09
N ASN A 71 13.04 -5.56 6.27
CA ASN A 71 14.43 -5.51 6.73
C ASN A 71 14.57 -6.08 8.14
N GLN A 72 13.64 -5.75 9.02
CA GLN A 72 13.61 -6.28 10.38
C GLN A 72 13.47 -7.81 10.38
N LYS A 73 12.68 -8.35 9.46
CA LYS A 73 12.46 -9.79 9.35
C LYS A 73 13.53 -10.52 8.53
N GLY A 74 14.44 -9.79 7.90
CA GLY A 74 15.48 -10.39 7.07
C GLY A 74 14.96 -11.01 5.78
N ARG A 75 13.91 -10.44 5.21
CA ARG A 75 13.30 -10.95 3.97
C ARG A 75 12.71 -9.80 3.16
N ARG A 76 12.33 -10.08 1.92
CA ARG A 76 11.87 -9.06 0.98
C ARG A 76 10.41 -9.26 0.56
N TYR A 77 9.58 -9.68 1.51
CA TYR A 77 8.15 -9.85 1.24
C TYR A 77 7.33 -9.67 2.52
N ILE A 78 6.04 -9.44 2.33
CA ILE A 78 5.04 -9.37 3.40
C ILE A 78 3.92 -10.29 2.99
N THR A 79 3.44 -11.14 3.91
CA THR A 79 2.34 -12.04 3.61
C THR A 79 1.00 -11.35 3.82
N LEU A 80 -0.03 -11.85 3.12
CA LEU A 80 -1.40 -11.39 3.34
C LEU A 80 -1.79 -11.54 4.81
N LYS A 81 -1.40 -12.66 5.43
CA LYS A 81 -1.71 -12.90 6.83
C LYS A 81 -1.12 -11.83 7.73
N GLU A 82 0.09 -11.37 7.45
CA GLU A 82 0.72 -10.30 8.23
C GLU A 82 -0.02 -8.97 8.05
N LEU A 83 -0.48 -8.69 6.85
CA LEU A 83 -1.32 -7.51 6.60
C LEU A 83 -2.63 -7.60 7.38
N GLN A 84 -3.27 -8.77 7.35
CA GLN A 84 -4.53 -8.98 8.07
C GLN A 84 -4.36 -8.89 9.59
N GLN A 85 -3.19 -9.28 10.11
CA GLN A 85 -2.88 -9.24 11.53
C GLN A 85 -2.39 -7.87 12.00
N GLY A 86 -2.24 -6.91 11.09
CA GLY A 86 -1.77 -5.58 11.44
C GLY A 86 -0.31 -5.52 11.83
N LYS A 87 0.53 -6.42 11.30
CA LYS A 87 1.97 -6.43 11.59
C LYS A 87 2.67 -5.21 11.04
N ILE A 88 2.14 -4.63 9.98
CA ILE A 88 2.51 -3.28 9.53
C ILE A 88 1.22 -2.48 9.43
N GLU A 89 1.38 -1.17 9.45
CA GLU A 89 0.24 -0.29 9.30
C GLU A 89 -0.23 -0.33 7.85
N ALA A 90 -1.43 -0.82 7.64
CA ALA A 90 -2.01 -0.99 6.32
C ALA A 90 -3.51 -0.75 6.38
N ILE A 91 -4.06 -0.27 5.29
CA ILE A 91 -5.47 0.04 5.18
C ILE A 91 -6.12 -1.02 4.31
N ASN A 92 -7.12 -1.71 4.85
CA ASN A 92 -7.94 -2.62 4.06
C ASN A 92 -8.86 -1.78 3.18
N LEU A 93 -8.81 -2.01 1.88
CA LEU A 93 -9.62 -1.28 0.92
C LEU A 93 -10.92 -2.05 0.66
N PRO A 94 -12.09 -1.48 1.00
CA PRO A 94 -13.35 -2.16 0.75
C PRO A 94 -13.57 -2.39 -0.73
N ARG A 95 -14.06 -3.57 -1.05
CA ARG A 95 -14.42 -3.90 -2.42
C ARG A 95 -15.76 -3.24 -2.75
N ILE A 96 -15.83 -2.64 -3.93
CA ILE A 96 -17.05 -2.02 -4.43
C ILE A 96 -17.35 -2.50 -5.84
N GLU A 97 -18.61 -2.35 -6.23
CA GLU A 97 -19.07 -2.67 -7.56
C GLU A 97 -19.96 -1.53 -8.04
N ILE A 98 -19.60 -0.92 -9.14
CA ILE A 98 -20.35 0.21 -9.71
C ILE A 98 -20.62 -0.11 -11.18
N ASN A 99 -21.89 -0.15 -11.56
CA ASN A 99 -22.32 -0.45 -12.93
C ASN A 99 -21.74 -1.76 -13.48
N GLY A 100 -21.64 -2.78 -12.60
CA GLY A 100 -21.10 -4.07 -12.98
C GLY A 100 -19.58 -4.14 -12.98
N GLU A 101 -18.90 -3.05 -12.73
CA GLU A 101 -17.44 -3.03 -12.65
C GLU A 101 -16.98 -3.17 -11.21
N ARG A 102 -15.92 -3.95 -11.02
CA ARG A 102 -15.34 -4.21 -9.71
C ARG A 102 -14.20 -3.26 -9.43
N GLY A 103 -14.09 -2.82 -8.18
CA GLY A 103 -12.99 -1.99 -7.75
C GLY A 103 -12.88 -1.98 -6.25
N TYR A 104 -12.04 -1.09 -5.74
CA TYR A 104 -11.86 -0.91 -4.32
C TYR A 104 -12.03 0.56 -3.97
N ASP A 105 -12.67 0.80 -2.81
CA ASP A 105 -12.90 2.16 -2.34
C ASP A 105 -11.62 2.71 -1.72
N LEU A 106 -11.10 3.80 -2.27
CA LEU A 106 -9.86 4.42 -1.81
C LEU A 106 -10.08 5.53 -0.78
N LYS A 107 -11.30 5.77 -0.38
CA LYS A 107 -11.60 6.87 0.54
C LYS A 107 -10.85 6.72 1.86
N GLY A 108 -10.77 5.51 2.40
CA GLY A 108 -10.05 5.25 3.65
C GLY A 108 -8.57 5.54 3.54
N VAL A 109 -7.98 5.35 2.37
CA VAL A 109 -6.57 5.66 2.13
C VAL A 109 -6.35 7.16 2.31
N ARG A 110 -7.16 7.97 1.67
CA ARG A 110 -7.03 9.41 1.76
C ARG A 110 -7.14 9.90 3.20
N ASP A 111 -8.14 9.44 3.92
CA ASP A 111 -8.39 9.89 5.29
C ASP A 111 -7.28 9.47 6.25
N CYS A 112 -6.81 8.24 6.15
CA CYS A 112 -5.75 7.73 7.02
C CYS A 112 -4.41 8.37 6.73
N THR A 113 -4.04 8.52 5.47
CA THR A 113 -2.76 9.12 5.12
C THR A 113 -2.73 10.59 5.46
N TYR A 114 -3.86 11.28 5.32
CA TYR A 114 -3.97 12.67 5.73
C TYR A 114 -3.71 12.81 7.23
N THR A 115 -4.36 11.99 8.04
CA THR A 115 -4.18 12.01 9.49
C THR A 115 -2.74 11.77 9.88
N LYS A 116 -2.09 10.80 9.24
CA LYS A 116 -0.69 10.49 9.52
C LYS A 116 0.26 11.58 9.11
N ALA A 117 -0.02 12.26 8.04
CA ALA A 117 0.84 13.34 7.58
C ALA A 117 0.88 14.52 8.54
N ILE A 118 -0.17 14.70 9.35
CA ILE A 118 -0.22 15.82 10.31
C ILE A 118 0.23 15.42 11.70
N THR A 119 0.39 14.15 11.96
CA THR A 119 0.88 13.67 13.25
C THR A 119 2.37 13.33 13.20
#